data_29dc7234bfcd5cdd38e60c5474cb3ee4
#
_entry.id   29dc7234bfcd5cdd38e60c5474cb3ee4
#
_cell.length_a   1.000
_cell.length_b   1.000
_cell.length_c   1.000
_cell.angle_alpha   90.00
_cell.angle_beta   90.00
_cell.angle_gamma   90.00
#
_symmetry.space_group_name_H-M   'P 1'
#
loop_
_entity.id
_entity.type
_entity.pdbx_description
1 polymer ?
#
loop_
_entity_poly.entity_id
_entity_poly.type
_entity_poly.pdbx_seq_one_letter_code
_entity_poly.pdbx_strand_id
1 'polypeptide(L)'
;MKKTPHIDPVEFASALIKRPSVTPADAGALDTLQSGLESLGFVCTRYPFGEGEARVDNLYARLGTDAPNFCFAGHTDVVPAGDESKWSQDLSLIHI
;
A
#
# COMPACT_ATOMS: atom_id res chain seq x y z
N MET A 1 18.31 15.14 -20.11
CA MET A 1 18.60 14.45 -18.84
C MET A 1 17.30 13.86 -18.28
N LYS A 2 17.29 12.58 -18.01
CA LYS A 2 16.11 11.94 -17.40
C LYS A 2 16.00 12.35 -15.93
N LYS A 3 14.81 12.78 -15.53
CA LYS A 3 14.53 12.97 -14.11
C LYS A 3 14.53 11.62 -13.40
N THR A 4 15.13 11.55 -12.22
CA THR A 4 14.98 10.40 -11.34
C THR A 4 13.50 10.29 -10.96
N PRO A 5 12.88 9.10 -11.08
CA PRO A 5 11.52 8.91 -10.62
C PRO A 5 11.39 9.31 -9.14
N HIS A 6 10.33 9.99 -8.81
CA HIS A 6 10.13 10.53 -7.49
C HIS A 6 8.67 10.42 -7.06
N ILE A 7 8.46 10.02 -5.82
CA ILE A 7 7.16 10.01 -5.16
C ILE A 7 7.25 10.88 -3.91
N ASP A 8 6.28 11.78 -3.74
CA ASP A 8 6.16 12.53 -2.49
C ASP A 8 5.65 11.57 -1.40
N PRO A 9 6.45 11.31 -0.35
CA PRO A 9 6.04 10.33 0.67
C PRO A 9 4.79 10.75 1.45
N VAL A 10 4.56 12.04 1.63
CA VAL A 10 3.37 12.53 2.34
C VAL A 10 2.12 12.28 1.51
N GLU A 11 2.14 12.63 0.23
CA GLU A 11 1.02 12.37 -0.68
C GLU A 11 0.74 10.86 -0.82
N PHE A 12 1.80 10.07 -0.90
CA PHE A 12 1.67 8.63 -1.05
C PHE A 12 1.09 7.99 0.21
N ALA A 13 1.57 8.37 1.38
CA ALA A 13 1.03 7.91 2.65
C ALA A 13 -0.45 8.31 2.80
N SER A 14 -0.80 9.53 2.43
CA SER A 14 -2.19 10.01 2.46
C SER A 14 -3.09 9.17 1.56
N ALA A 15 -2.63 8.84 0.35
CA ALA A 15 -3.38 8.00 -0.58
C ALA A 15 -3.63 6.60 -0.02
N LEU A 16 -2.66 6.03 0.68
CA LEU A 16 -2.81 4.72 1.33
C LEU A 16 -3.76 4.78 2.52
N ILE A 17 -3.64 5.80 3.36
CA ILE A 17 -4.50 5.98 4.55
C ILE A 17 -5.97 6.14 4.16
N LYS A 18 -6.26 6.76 3.04
CA LYS A 18 -7.63 6.93 2.55
C LYS A 18 -8.31 5.63 2.16
N ARG A 19 -7.55 4.56 1.92
CA ARG A 19 -8.11 3.26 1.57
C ARG A 19 -8.57 2.53 2.83
N PRO A 20 -9.85 2.15 2.94
CA PRO A 20 -10.37 1.47 4.14
C PRO A 20 -9.98 -0.02 4.14
N SER A 21 -8.70 -0.29 4.22
CA SER A 21 -8.12 -1.64 4.12
C SER A 21 -8.20 -2.42 5.43
N VAL A 22 -9.38 -2.45 6.03
CA VAL A 22 -9.64 -3.22 7.26
C VAL A 22 -9.59 -4.71 6.92
N THR A 23 -8.63 -5.43 7.52
CA THR A 23 -8.37 -6.84 7.18
C THR A 23 -9.65 -7.68 7.25
N PRO A 24 -9.88 -8.62 6.32
CA PRO A 24 -9.04 -9.02 5.21
C PRO A 24 -9.23 -8.20 3.92
N ALA A 25 -10.01 -7.13 3.97
CA ALA A 25 -10.28 -6.28 2.81
C ALA A 25 -9.04 -5.48 2.42
N ASP A 26 -8.76 -5.42 1.12
CA ASP A 26 -7.68 -4.60 0.59
C ASP A 26 -8.15 -3.17 0.26
N ALA A 27 -9.37 -3.03 -0.22
CA ALA A 27 -9.99 -1.76 -0.57
C ALA A 27 -9.13 -0.89 -1.53
N GLY A 28 -8.33 -1.52 -2.37
CA GLY A 28 -7.47 -0.84 -3.33
C GLY A 28 -6.13 -0.35 -2.78
N ALA A 29 -5.79 -0.66 -1.53
CA ALA A 29 -4.52 -0.24 -0.94
C ALA A 29 -3.32 -0.81 -1.70
N LEU A 30 -3.34 -2.10 -2.05
CA LEU A 30 -2.26 -2.72 -2.81
C LEU A 30 -2.17 -2.18 -4.23
N ASP A 31 -3.28 -1.81 -4.85
CA ASP A 31 -3.25 -1.19 -6.18
C ASP A 31 -2.55 0.17 -6.12
N THR A 32 -2.84 0.96 -5.09
CA THR A 32 -2.19 2.25 -4.85
C THR A 32 -0.69 2.05 -4.63
N LEU A 33 -0.31 1.08 -3.78
CA LEU A 33 1.08 0.76 -3.50
C LEU A 33 1.81 0.28 -4.75
N GLN A 34 1.23 -0.65 -5.47
CA GLN A 34 1.82 -1.21 -6.68
C GLN A 34 2.06 -0.13 -7.74
N SER A 35 1.06 0.71 -7.99
CA SER A 35 1.18 1.78 -8.97
C SER A 35 2.35 2.72 -8.63
N GLY A 36 2.49 3.08 -7.36
CA GLY A 36 3.60 3.89 -6.90
C GLY A 36 4.95 3.23 -7.10
N LEU A 37 5.06 1.96 -6.70
CA LEU A 37 6.32 1.22 -6.83
C LEU A 37 6.70 1.00 -8.30
N GLU A 38 5.73 0.69 -9.16
CA GLU A 38 5.98 0.53 -10.59
C GLU A 38 6.49 1.83 -11.22
N SER A 39 5.97 2.97 -10.77
CA SER A 39 6.46 4.28 -11.25
C SER A 39 7.92 4.53 -10.88
N LEU A 40 8.42 3.87 -9.84
CA LEU A 40 9.82 3.93 -9.41
C LEU A 40 10.71 2.87 -10.07
N GLY A 41 10.12 2.01 -10.90
CA GLY A 41 10.86 0.96 -11.61
C GLY A 41 10.83 -0.41 -10.96
N PHE A 42 10.06 -0.60 -9.91
CA PHE A 42 9.90 -1.92 -9.29
C PHE A 42 9.09 -2.84 -10.18
N VAL A 43 9.45 -4.12 -10.18
CA VAL A 43 8.66 -5.20 -10.77
C VAL A 43 7.80 -5.79 -9.67
N CYS A 44 6.48 -5.75 -9.86
CA CYS A 44 5.52 -6.13 -8.84
C CYS A 44 4.81 -7.42 -9.19
N THR A 45 4.59 -8.28 -8.19
CA THR A 45 3.87 -9.54 -8.33
C THR A 45 2.89 -9.67 -7.18
N ARG A 46 1.65 -10.08 -7.49
CA ARG A 46 0.62 -10.34 -6.48
C ARG A 46 0.62 -11.80 -6.08
N TYR A 47 0.51 -12.07 -4.79
CA TYR A 47 0.43 -13.41 -4.24
C TYR A 47 -0.79 -13.51 -3.32
N PRO A 48 -1.97 -13.90 -3.86
CA PRO A 48 -3.14 -14.11 -3.03
C PRO A 48 -3.03 -15.44 -2.27
N PHE A 49 -3.44 -15.42 -1.00
CA PHE A 49 -3.50 -16.61 -0.15
C PHE A 49 -4.87 -16.72 0.50
N GLY A 50 -5.31 -17.98 0.73
CA GLY A 50 -6.60 -18.26 1.33
C GLY A 50 -7.73 -18.29 0.32
N GLU A 51 -8.92 -18.67 0.79
CA GLU A 51 -10.11 -18.81 -0.04
C GLU A 51 -11.30 -18.06 0.58
N GLY A 52 -12.22 -17.59 -0.30
CA GLY A 52 -13.43 -16.91 0.12
C GLY A 52 -13.15 -15.67 0.95
N GLU A 53 -13.83 -15.55 2.08
CA GLU A 53 -13.67 -14.39 2.96
C GLU A 53 -12.32 -14.33 3.67
N ALA A 54 -11.60 -15.47 3.71
CA ALA A 54 -10.26 -15.54 4.31
C ALA A 54 -9.16 -15.19 3.32
N ARG A 55 -9.50 -14.86 2.08
CA ARG A 55 -8.51 -14.51 1.07
C ARG A 55 -7.83 -13.18 1.38
N VAL A 56 -6.50 -13.21 1.34
CA VAL A 56 -5.66 -12.03 1.56
C VAL A 56 -4.71 -11.89 0.37
N ASP A 57 -4.65 -10.71 -0.21
CA ASP A 57 -3.69 -10.41 -1.26
C ASP A 57 -2.40 -9.89 -0.64
N ASN A 58 -1.28 -10.27 -1.25
CA ASN A 58 0.05 -9.79 -0.88
C ASN A 58 0.75 -9.25 -2.12
N LEU A 59 1.66 -8.32 -1.91
CA LEU A 59 2.45 -7.72 -2.97
C LEU A 59 3.92 -7.96 -2.71
N TYR A 60 4.61 -8.49 -3.71
CA TYR A 60 6.07 -8.55 -3.74
C TYR A 60 6.57 -7.61 -4.82
N ALA A 61 7.48 -6.71 -4.46
CA ALA A 61 8.05 -5.75 -5.40
C ALA A 61 9.57 -5.80 -5.30
N ARG A 62 10.23 -5.84 -6.43
CA ARG A 62 11.69 -5.90 -6.48
C ARG A 62 12.24 -4.88 -7.45
N LEU A 63 13.31 -4.21 -7.02
CA LEU A 63 14.09 -3.30 -7.84
C LEU A 63 15.46 -3.91 -8.07
N GLY A 64 15.81 -4.15 -9.35
CA GLY A 64 17.06 -4.77 -9.73
C GLY A 64 17.05 -6.29 -9.60
N THR A 65 18.14 -6.92 -10.00
CA THR A 65 18.27 -8.38 -10.06
C THR A 65 19.58 -8.89 -9.44
N ASP A 66 20.47 -7.98 -9.09
CA ASP A 66 21.80 -8.34 -8.59
C ASP A 66 21.81 -8.48 -7.08
N ALA A 67 22.80 -9.25 -6.59
CA ALA A 67 23.10 -9.33 -5.17
C ALA A 67 24.02 -8.16 -4.77
N PRO A 68 23.99 -7.70 -3.50
CA PRO A 68 23.14 -8.19 -2.42
C PRO A 68 21.71 -7.72 -2.52
N ASN A 69 20.81 -8.40 -1.80
CA ASN A 69 19.40 -8.05 -1.76
C ASN A 69 18.99 -7.61 -0.35
N PHE A 70 18.33 -6.46 -0.25
CA PHE A 70 17.79 -5.96 1.00
C PHE A 70 16.28 -5.87 0.87
N CYS A 71 15.55 -6.39 1.86
CA CYS A 71 14.10 -6.43 1.82
C CYS A 71 13.48 -5.69 2.99
N PHE A 72 12.50 -4.82 2.68
CA PHE A 72 11.60 -4.24 3.68
C PHE A 72 10.32 -5.07 3.70
N ALA A 73 9.83 -5.39 4.90
CA ALA A 73 8.55 -6.06 5.07
C ALA A 73 7.61 -5.14 5.85
N GLY A 74 6.41 -4.98 5.32
CA GLY A 74 5.38 -4.13 5.94
C GLY A 74 4.00 -4.64 5.58
N HIS A 75 2.98 -3.93 6.02
CA HIS A 75 1.60 -4.31 5.71
C HIS A 75 0.75 -3.08 5.40
N THR A 76 -0.29 -3.28 4.59
CA THR A 76 -1.23 -2.24 4.20
C THR A 76 -2.57 -2.36 4.91
N ASP A 77 -2.83 -3.51 5.55
CA ASP A 77 -4.08 -3.71 6.26
C ASP A 77 -4.07 -2.99 7.61
N VAL A 78 -5.26 -2.68 8.07
CA VAL A 78 -5.46 -1.97 9.33
C VAL A 78 -6.55 -2.67 10.14
N VAL A 79 -6.58 -2.38 11.43
CA VAL A 79 -7.68 -2.78 12.31
C VAL A 79 -8.82 -1.77 12.19
N PRO A 80 -10.06 -2.13 12.63
CA PRO A 80 -11.15 -1.15 12.64
C PRO A 80 -10.78 0.12 13.38
N ALA A 81 -11.22 1.27 12.85
CA ALA A 81 -10.86 2.58 13.37
C ALA A 81 -11.53 2.92 14.73
N GLY A 82 -12.37 2.04 15.23
CA GLY A 82 -13.13 2.27 16.45
C GLY A 82 -14.34 3.16 16.18
N ASP A 83 -14.66 4.01 17.14
CA ASP A 83 -15.77 4.94 17.01
C ASP A 83 -15.37 6.13 16.11
N GLU A 84 -15.81 6.09 14.86
CA GLU A 84 -15.46 7.10 13.88
C GLU A 84 -16.01 8.49 14.23
N SER A 85 -17.06 8.56 15.06
CA SER A 85 -17.63 9.84 15.50
C SER A 85 -16.65 10.63 16.37
N LYS A 86 -15.66 9.96 16.96
CA LYS A 86 -14.63 10.61 17.79
C LYS A 86 -13.46 11.18 16.98
N TRP A 87 -13.40 10.89 15.69
CA TRP A 87 -12.40 11.48 14.81
C TRP A 87 -12.82 12.88 14.39
N SER A 88 -11.90 13.82 14.41
CA SER A 88 -12.17 15.20 14.02
C SER A 88 -12.38 15.38 12.53
N GLN A 89 -11.90 14.42 11.73
CA GLN A 89 -12.01 14.42 10.28
C GLN A 89 -12.46 13.05 9.81
N ASP A 90 -13.16 13.00 8.67
CA ASP A 90 -13.44 11.76 7.98
C ASP A 90 -12.13 11.15 7.51
N LEU A 91 -11.93 9.85 7.76
CA LEU A 91 -10.68 9.15 7.42
C LEU A 91 -10.40 9.14 5.92
N SER A 92 -11.44 9.23 5.07
CA SER A 92 -11.28 9.34 3.62
C SER A 92 -10.77 10.71 3.17
N LEU A 93 -10.79 11.71 4.07
CA LEU A 93 -10.38 13.08 3.79
C LEU A 93 -9.06 13.45 4.46
N ILE A 94 -8.24 12.48 4.80
CA ILE A 94 -7.01 12.70 5.55
C ILE A 94 -6.08 13.66 4.81
N HIS A 95 -5.68 14.70 5.51
CA HIS A 95 -4.65 15.65 5.10
C HIS A 95 -3.49 15.54 6.10
N ILE A 96 -2.33 15.20 5.56
CA ILE A 96 -1.12 15.09 6.36
C ILE A 96 -0.28 16.34 6.21
#